data_691f78787e3e91aa133bdec50e09b435
#
_entry.id   691f78787e3e91aa133bdec50e09b435
#
_cell.length_a   1.000
_cell.length_b   1.000
_cell.length_c   1.000
_cell.angle_alpha   90.00
_cell.angle_beta   90.00
_cell.angle_gamma   90.00
#
_symmetry.space_group_name_H-M   'P 1'
#
loop_
_entity.id
_entity.type
_entity.pdbx_description
1 polymer ?
#
loop_
_entity_poly.entity_id
_entity_poly.type
_entity_poly.pdbx_seq_one_letter_code
_entity_poly.pdbx_strand_id
1 'polypeptide(L)'
;MKYRARVEVSLKPGYSDPEGETTRRSLAELNYPVQSVRIAKVYEIMLEATNSTTAKKTLDHMCKRLLANPVKDNYRFEVEET
;
A
#
# COMPACT_ATOMS: atom_id res chain seq x y z
N MET A 1 -6.93 -20.69 -11.40
CA MET A 1 -6.04 -20.83 -10.25
C MET A 1 -6.25 -19.65 -9.31
N LYS A 2 -6.15 -19.89 -8.03
CA LYS A 2 -6.36 -18.84 -7.02
C LYS A 2 -5.04 -18.23 -6.61
N TYR A 3 -5.02 -16.93 -6.46
CA TYR A 3 -3.84 -16.18 -6.04
C TYR A 3 -4.20 -15.29 -4.86
N ARG A 4 -3.24 -15.15 -3.96
CA ARG A 4 -3.30 -14.18 -2.88
C ARG A 4 -2.36 -13.05 -3.21
N ALA A 5 -2.87 -11.83 -3.12
CA ALA A 5 -2.07 -10.63 -3.35
C ALA A 5 -2.07 -9.75 -2.13
N ARG A 6 -0.94 -9.11 -1.89
CA ARG A 6 -0.79 -8.09 -0.86
C ARG A 6 -0.36 -6.81 -1.55
N VAL A 7 -1.23 -5.81 -1.54
CA VAL A 7 -0.99 -4.52 -2.19
C VAL A 7 -0.77 -3.47 -1.12
N GLU A 8 0.35 -2.76 -1.21
CA GLU A 8 0.66 -1.65 -0.32
C GLU A 8 0.60 -0.35 -1.09
N VAL A 9 -0.19 0.60 -0.59
CA VAL A 9 -0.36 1.92 -1.19
C VAL A 9 0.12 2.97 -0.19
N SER A 10 1.07 3.81 -0.61
CA SER A 10 1.66 4.84 0.23
C SER A 10 1.77 6.15 -0.53
N LEU A 11 1.85 7.26 0.21
CA LEU A 11 2.05 8.56 -0.40
C LEU A 11 3.44 8.68 -0.99
N LYS A 12 3.54 9.34 -2.14
CA LYS A 12 4.83 9.71 -2.73
C LYS A 12 5.56 10.69 -1.81
N PRO A 13 6.89 10.73 -1.86
CA PRO A 13 7.66 11.75 -1.14
C PRO A 13 7.17 13.16 -1.46
N GLY A 14 7.16 14.03 -0.47
CA GLY A 14 6.72 15.41 -0.63
C GLY A 14 5.24 15.66 -0.37
N TYR A 15 4.43 14.62 -0.26
CA TYR A 15 3.02 14.75 0.09
C TYR A 15 2.85 14.65 1.60
N SER A 16 1.97 15.49 2.12
CA SER A 16 1.66 15.55 3.54
C SER A 16 0.92 14.31 4.01
N ASP A 17 1.28 13.81 5.20
CA ASP A 17 0.61 12.70 5.87
C ASP A 17 0.15 13.15 7.26
N PRO A 18 -1.02 13.79 7.37
CA PRO A 18 -1.50 14.31 8.66
C PRO A 18 -1.68 13.24 9.73
N GLU A 19 -2.13 12.05 9.35
CA GLU A 19 -2.31 10.94 10.29
C GLU A 19 -0.96 10.45 10.83
N GLY A 20 0.03 10.31 9.95
CA GLY A 20 1.38 9.94 10.34
C GLY A 20 2.01 10.97 11.27
N GLU A 21 1.82 12.25 10.98
CA GLU A 21 2.34 13.32 11.82
C GLU A 21 1.69 13.36 13.19
N THR A 22 0.39 13.13 13.28
CA THR A 22 -0.32 13.02 14.55
C THR A 22 0.21 11.85 15.38
N THR A 23 0.44 10.72 14.72
CA THR A 23 1.02 9.52 15.37
C THR A 23 2.42 9.83 15.90
N ARG A 24 3.25 10.51 15.08
CA ARG A 24 4.59 10.89 15.50
C ARG A 24 4.57 11.75 16.77
N ARG A 25 3.70 12.76 16.81
CA ARG A 25 3.58 13.63 17.99
C ARG A 25 3.16 12.85 19.22
N SER A 26 2.20 11.95 19.08
CA SER A 26 1.72 11.13 20.19
C SER A 26 2.83 10.25 20.73
N LEU A 27 3.63 9.66 19.85
CA LEU A 27 4.77 8.83 20.27
C LEU A 27 5.84 9.67 20.97
N ALA A 28 6.10 10.87 20.46
CA ALA A 28 7.05 11.79 21.07
C ALA A 28 6.60 12.21 22.48
N GLU A 29 5.31 12.43 22.68
CA GLU A 29 4.75 12.75 24.00
C GLU A 29 4.92 11.59 24.99
N LEU A 30 5.01 10.35 24.49
CA LEU A 30 5.29 9.16 25.29
C LEU A 30 6.79 8.93 25.49
N ASN A 31 7.61 9.89 25.09
CA ASN A 31 9.07 9.86 25.22
C ASN A 31 9.78 8.87 24.30
N TYR A 32 9.17 8.53 23.17
CA TYR A 32 9.86 7.75 22.13
C TYR A 32 10.57 8.71 21.16
N PRO A 33 11.84 8.46 20.83
CA PRO A 33 12.60 9.37 19.98
C PRO A 33 12.31 9.11 18.48
N VAL A 34 11.07 9.30 18.08
CA VAL A 34 10.61 9.04 16.72
C VAL A 34 10.76 10.30 15.87
N GLN A 35 11.44 10.18 14.75
CA GLN A 35 11.69 11.31 13.84
C GLN A 35 10.61 11.46 12.78
N SER A 36 10.04 10.35 12.30
CA SER A 36 8.99 10.40 11.30
C SER A 36 8.10 9.16 11.40
N VAL A 37 6.84 9.35 11.00
CA VAL A 37 5.88 8.26 10.87
C VAL A 37 5.12 8.49 9.58
N ARG A 38 5.03 7.45 8.76
CA ARG A 38 4.23 7.46 7.54
C ARG A 38 3.28 6.30 7.57
N ILE A 39 2.07 6.53 7.10
CA ILE A 39 1.02 5.51 7.10
C ILE A 39 0.79 5.02 5.68
N ALA A 40 0.64 3.72 5.53
CA ALA A 40 0.32 3.10 4.25
C ALA A 40 -0.90 2.21 4.42
N LYS A 41 -1.63 2.00 3.33
CA LYS A 41 -2.73 1.05 3.28
C LYS A 41 -2.24 -0.27 2.74
N VAL A 42 -2.74 -1.36 3.29
CA VAL A 42 -2.48 -2.70 2.78
C VAL A 42 -3.80 -3.34 2.41
N TYR A 43 -3.90 -3.80 1.18
CA TYR A 43 -5.05 -4.57 0.70
C TYR A 43 -4.62 -6.02 0.55
N GLU A 44 -5.38 -6.93 1.12
CA GLU A 44 -5.18 -8.35 0.91
C GLU A 44 -6.29 -8.83 -0.02
N ILE A 45 -5.92 -9.32 -1.18
CA ILE A 45 -6.86 -9.63 -2.26
C ILE A 45 -6.72 -11.09 -2.68
N MET A 46 -7.84 -11.79 -2.75
CA MET A 46 -7.90 -13.12 -3.34
C MET A 46 -8.50 -12.98 -4.73
N LEU A 47 -7.83 -13.51 -5.74
CA LEU A 47 -8.32 -13.39 -7.11
C LEU A 47 -8.08 -14.67 -7.90
N GLU A 48 -8.87 -14.84 -8.96
CA GLU A 48 -8.70 -15.91 -9.93
C GLU A 48 -7.92 -15.39 -11.12
N ALA A 49 -7.00 -16.20 -11.63
CA ALA A 49 -6.27 -15.92 -12.85
C ALA A 49 -5.75 -17.21 -13.44
N THR A 50 -5.43 -17.19 -14.72
CA THR A 50 -4.92 -18.38 -15.42
C THR A 50 -3.47 -18.69 -15.06
N ASN A 51 -2.69 -17.67 -14.74
CA ASN A 51 -1.31 -17.81 -14.34
C ASN A 51 -0.84 -16.57 -13.56
N SER A 52 0.37 -16.64 -13.02
CA SER A 52 0.95 -15.57 -12.21
C SER A 52 1.10 -14.27 -13.00
N THR A 53 1.51 -14.34 -14.25
CA THR A 53 1.69 -13.15 -15.09
C THR A 53 0.36 -12.41 -15.27
N THR A 54 -0.72 -13.14 -15.54
CA THR A 54 -2.06 -12.54 -15.67
C THR A 54 -2.53 -11.94 -14.36
N ALA A 55 -2.29 -12.63 -13.24
CA ALA A 55 -2.64 -12.11 -11.92
C ALA A 55 -1.94 -10.78 -11.65
N LYS A 56 -0.66 -10.68 -11.96
CA LYS A 56 0.12 -9.44 -11.78
C LYS A 56 -0.41 -8.30 -12.65
N LYS A 57 -0.73 -8.58 -13.89
CA LYS A 57 -1.31 -7.56 -14.80
C LYS A 57 -2.65 -7.05 -14.27
N THR A 58 -3.49 -7.96 -13.80
CA THR A 58 -4.79 -7.59 -13.24
C THR A 58 -4.62 -6.71 -12.01
N LEU A 59 -3.69 -7.06 -11.12
CA LEU A 59 -3.42 -6.25 -9.93
C LEU A 59 -2.89 -4.86 -10.28
N ASP A 60 -2.01 -4.77 -11.26
CA ASP A 60 -1.51 -3.47 -11.71
C ASP A 60 -2.65 -2.59 -12.23
N HIS A 61 -3.57 -3.17 -12.98
CA HIS A 61 -4.77 -2.46 -13.44
C HIS A 61 -5.65 -2.00 -12.28
N MET A 62 -5.87 -2.86 -11.29
CA MET A 62 -6.64 -2.50 -10.09
C MET A 62 -6.02 -1.32 -9.36
N CYS A 63 -4.72 -1.34 -9.20
CA CYS A 63 -4.00 -0.25 -8.54
C CYS A 63 -4.16 1.07 -9.29
N LYS A 64 -3.96 1.05 -10.60
CA LYS A 64 -4.04 2.24 -11.44
C LYS A 64 -5.45 2.80 -11.54
N ARG A 65 -6.46 1.94 -11.53
CA ARG A 65 -7.84 2.35 -11.74
C ARG A 65 -8.57 2.73 -10.47
N LEU A 66 -8.19 2.16 -9.33
CA LEU A 66 -8.95 2.33 -8.10
C LEU A 66 -8.12 2.47 -6.84
N LEU A 67 -7.15 1.56 -6.60
CA LEU A 67 -6.52 1.43 -5.30
C LEU A 67 -5.54 2.55 -4.98
N ALA A 68 -4.88 3.11 -5.98
CA ALA A 68 -3.89 4.17 -5.80
C ALA A 68 -4.29 5.41 -6.61
N ASN A 69 -4.04 6.59 -6.03
CA ASN A 69 -4.19 7.84 -6.75
C ASN A 69 -2.91 8.06 -7.57
N PRO A 70 -2.98 8.12 -8.91
CA PRO A 70 -1.77 8.21 -9.75
C PRO A 70 -0.94 9.47 -9.53
N VAL A 71 -1.56 10.52 -8.99
CA VAL A 71 -0.86 11.79 -8.74
C VAL A 71 -0.03 11.73 -7.47
N LYS A 72 -0.60 11.19 -6.38
CA LYS A 72 0.03 11.29 -5.06
C LYS A 72 0.48 9.98 -4.44
N ASP A 73 0.08 8.83 -4.98
CA ASP A 73 0.35 7.52 -4.38
C ASP A 73 1.37 6.72 -5.17
N ASN A 74 2.20 5.98 -4.43
CA ASN A 74 2.98 4.86 -4.94
C ASN A 74 2.29 3.58 -4.50
N TYR A 75 2.50 2.50 -5.24
CA TYR A 75 2.02 1.19 -4.84
C TYR A 75 3.03 0.10 -5.19
N ARG A 76 2.95 -0.99 -4.44
CA ARG A 76 3.69 -2.21 -4.74
C ARG A 76 2.84 -3.40 -4.34
N PHE A 77 3.09 -4.55 -4.94
CA PHE A 77 2.34 -5.75 -4.60
C PHE A 77 3.19 -7.01 -4.73
N GLU A 78 2.76 -8.02 -4.00
CA GLU A 78 3.29 -9.37 -4.06
C GLU A 78 2.14 -10.31 -4.37
N VAL A 79 2.40 -11.34 -5.16
CA VAL A 79 1.40 -12.33 -5.57
C VAL A 79 1.95 -13.71 -5.32
N GLU A 80 1.15 -14.56 -4.70
CA GLU A 80 1.49 -15.98 -4.56
C GLU A 80 0.28 -16.84 -4.87
N GLU A 81 0.54 -18.01 -5.42
CA GLU A 81 -0.49 -19.00 -5.68
C GLU A 81 -0.89 -19.69 -4.37
N THR A 82 -2.18 -19.90 -4.17
CA THR A 82 -2.69 -20.56 -2.97
C THR A 82 -3.10 -22.00 -3.23
#